data_65c99c5e9edc091aac04a7f875f07d60
#
_entry.id   65c99c5e9edc091aac04a7f875f07d60
#
_cell.length_a   1.000
_cell.length_b   1.000
_cell.length_c   1.000
_cell.angle_alpha   90.00
_cell.angle_beta   90.00
_cell.angle_gamma   90.00
#
_symmetry.space_group_name_H-M   'P 1'
#
loop_
_entity.id
_entity.type
_entity.pdbx_description
1 polymer ?
#
loop_
_entity_poly.entity_id
_entity_poly.type
_entity_poly.pdbx_seq_one_letter_code
_entity_poly.pdbx_strand_id
1 'polypeptide(L)'
;MSIKSTMMDYPLTLSTLVERLKTYYPRVEVVSRLPDKTLHRTHYLDIHKRTKRLASALTKRGVKKGEGVATLMWNHYGHLEAYLGVPIMGGVLHTVNLRLSPKDIAYIINHAGDKVLIIDDILLPLYEQFKDDVALDEVIVVPLTGEKVNSEYTDYEDYLKLGDDNFSYPIIDENDAAGMCYTSGTTGRPKGVVYSHRSTVLHAMAEAMVDTLGVSQSDVVTPVVPMFHANAWGLSYTSVLVGAKQALPGPHLDAESLMDLYQSEQVTLSAGVPTIWMAIKTAREAEPNRWKTAPNMRMVVGGAAVPESLFRAFDKFDMTIIQAWGMTETGPLATVGIVKESLSDLDEDAKYACRIKQGLTLPFIDIRIVDEEGVELPWDGKTSGNAELKGSWVTAAYHKNEGAEDSFSEDGWLKTGDVCQIDQEGYVKLTDRTKDLVKSGGEWISSVDLENAIMGHPDVLEAAVIAVAHPKWDERPLAVVVVKEDKQITTDDIRQFLDGKFTKMWLPDAVEVIAEIPKTSTGKFMKMALREQYKNWVWE
;
A
#
# COMPACT_ATOMS: atom_id res chain seq x y z
N MET A 1 33.83 13.44 -30.23
CA MET A 1 32.47 12.82 -30.33
C MET A 1 32.34 11.80 -29.22
N SER A 2 31.23 11.83 -28.45
CA SER A 2 30.96 10.78 -27.45
C SER A 2 30.58 9.48 -28.17
N ILE A 3 31.07 8.35 -27.67
CA ILE A 3 30.65 7.02 -28.15
C ILE A 3 29.20 6.81 -27.72
N LYS A 4 28.31 6.49 -28.67
CA LYS A 4 26.94 6.11 -28.38
C LYS A 4 26.84 4.61 -28.07
N SER A 5 25.88 4.24 -27.21
CA SER A 5 25.55 2.83 -26.95
C SER A 5 25.14 2.12 -28.25
N THR A 6 25.49 0.84 -28.34
CA THR A 6 25.07 -0.06 -29.42
C THR A 6 23.96 -1.03 -28.98
N MET A 7 23.42 -0.83 -27.77
CA MET A 7 22.30 -1.64 -27.27
C MET A 7 21.01 -1.28 -28.00
N MET A 8 20.11 -2.27 -28.14
CA MET A 8 18.79 -2.05 -28.74
C MET A 8 17.99 -1.06 -27.90
N ASP A 9 17.29 -0.18 -28.56
CA ASP A 9 16.24 0.65 -27.97
C ASP A 9 14.97 -0.20 -27.83
N TYR A 10 14.89 -1.01 -26.75
CA TYR A 10 13.78 -1.91 -26.47
C TYR A 10 13.01 -1.41 -25.24
N PRO A 11 11.76 -0.93 -25.41
CA PRO A 11 11.05 -0.22 -24.35
C PRO A 11 10.58 -1.14 -23.22
N LEU A 12 10.67 -0.63 -21.99
CA LEU A 12 10.15 -1.30 -20.77
C LEU A 12 8.63 -1.11 -20.68
N THR A 13 7.87 -1.94 -21.41
CA THR A 13 6.41 -1.88 -21.44
C THR A 13 5.74 -3.09 -20.79
N LEU A 14 4.53 -2.91 -20.27
CA LEU A 14 3.74 -3.97 -19.65
C LEU A 14 3.32 -5.07 -20.66
N SER A 15 3.28 -4.77 -21.95
CA SER A 15 3.05 -5.78 -22.98
C SER A 15 4.08 -6.91 -22.95
N THR A 16 5.34 -6.60 -22.64
CA THR A 16 6.39 -7.60 -22.46
C THR A 16 6.08 -8.55 -21.29
N LEU A 17 5.56 -8.01 -20.17
CA LEU A 17 5.14 -8.82 -19.03
C LEU A 17 3.97 -9.75 -19.40
N VAL A 18 2.98 -9.23 -20.13
CA VAL A 18 1.81 -9.99 -20.57
C VAL A 18 2.19 -11.16 -21.45
N GLU A 19 3.12 -11.00 -22.40
CA GLU A 19 3.56 -12.10 -23.27
C GLU A 19 4.30 -13.20 -22.49
N ARG A 20 4.91 -12.90 -21.32
CA ARG A 20 5.54 -13.91 -20.46
C ARG A 20 4.52 -14.91 -19.91
N LEU A 21 3.28 -14.50 -19.65
CA LEU A 21 2.21 -15.37 -19.15
C LEU A 21 1.97 -16.55 -20.10
N LYS A 22 1.92 -16.29 -21.42
CA LYS A 22 1.75 -17.31 -22.44
C LYS A 22 3.04 -18.10 -22.70
N THR A 23 4.17 -17.41 -22.75
CA THR A 23 5.42 -17.99 -23.26
C THR A 23 6.12 -18.86 -22.22
N TYR A 24 6.18 -18.39 -20.98
CA TYR A 24 6.99 -19.04 -19.94
C TYR A 24 6.15 -19.65 -18.81
N TYR A 25 4.97 -19.08 -18.52
CA TYR A 25 4.19 -19.41 -17.33
C TYR A 25 2.74 -19.85 -17.60
N PRO A 26 2.42 -20.51 -18.75
CA PRO A 26 1.03 -20.75 -19.17
C PRO A 26 0.20 -21.56 -18.17
N ARG A 27 0.84 -22.37 -17.33
CA ARG A 27 0.18 -23.30 -16.39
C ARG A 27 0.16 -22.80 -14.95
N VAL A 28 0.73 -21.62 -14.66
CA VAL A 28 0.70 -21.04 -13.31
C VAL A 28 -0.73 -20.60 -13.00
N GLU A 29 -1.22 -20.97 -11.83
CA GLU A 29 -2.57 -20.65 -11.40
C GLU A 29 -2.71 -19.20 -10.92
N VAL A 30 -3.90 -18.65 -11.13
CA VAL A 30 -4.46 -17.51 -10.41
C VAL A 30 -5.72 -17.99 -9.71
N VAL A 31 -5.75 -17.89 -8.40
CA VAL A 31 -6.88 -18.28 -7.56
C VAL A 31 -7.54 -17.01 -7.03
N SER A 32 -8.87 -16.92 -7.13
CA SER A 32 -9.63 -15.78 -6.60
C SER A 32 -10.75 -16.28 -5.70
N ARG A 33 -10.81 -15.76 -4.49
CA ARG A 33 -11.95 -16.02 -3.61
C ARG A 33 -13.11 -15.12 -4.01
N LEU A 34 -14.24 -15.74 -4.34
CA LEU A 34 -15.48 -15.06 -4.74
C LEU A 34 -16.28 -14.58 -3.51
N PRO A 35 -17.33 -13.74 -3.70
CA PRO A 35 -18.15 -13.23 -2.59
C PRO A 35 -18.79 -14.33 -1.73
N ASP A 36 -19.13 -15.48 -2.31
CA ASP A 36 -19.68 -16.65 -1.61
C ASP A 36 -18.60 -17.52 -0.93
N LYS A 37 -17.36 -17.06 -0.90
CA LYS A 37 -16.14 -17.74 -0.40
C LYS A 37 -15.67 -18.94 -1.23
N THR A 38 -16.32 -19.29 -2.33
CA THR A 38 -15.80 -20.30 -3.25
C THR A 38 -14.53 -19.80 -3.95
N LEU A 39 -13.73 -20.71 -4.49
CA LEU A 39 -12.48 -20.38 -5.17
C LEU A 39 -12.63 -20.56 -6.69
N HIS A 40 -12.54 -19.45 -7.41
CA HIS A 40 -12.37 -19.44 -8.85
C HIS A 40 -10.90 -19.70 -9.19
N ARG A 41 -10.64 -20.69 -10.05
CA ARG A 41 -9.29 -21.06 -10.49
C ARG A 41 -9.14 -20.86 -11.98
N THR A 42 -8.10 -20.16 -12.38
CA THR A 42 -7.72 -19.96 -13.77
C THR A 42 -6.20 -20.06 -13.91
N HIS A 43 -5.68 -19.95 -15.12
CA HIS A 43 -4.25 -20.04 -15.39
C HIS A 43 -3.76 -18.79 -16.13
N TYR A 44 -2.47 -18.51 -16.06
CA TYR A 44 -1.89 -17.35 -16.73
C TYR A 44 -2.11 -17.38 -18.26
N LEU A 45 -2.22 -18.54 -18.89
CA LEU A 45 -2.60 -18.61 -20.31
C LEU A 45 -4.00 -18.05 -20.58
N ASP A 46 -4.95 -18.32 -19.69
CA ASP A 46 -6.31 -17.81 -19.82
C ASP A 46 -6.38 -16.32 -19.47
N ILE A 47 -5.68 -15.90 -18.42
CA ILE A 47 -5.48 -14.48 -18.11
C ILE A 47 -4.91 -13.73 -19.33
N HIS A 48 -3.85 -14.26 -19.98
CA HIS A 48 -3.27 -13.66 -21.18
C HIS A 48 -4.31 -13.46 -22.29
N LYS A 49 -5.11 -14.50 -22.62
CA LYS A 49 -6.13 -14.42 -23.66
C LYS A 49 -7.22 -13.42 -23.32
N ARG A 50 -7.72 -13.45 -22.08
CA ARG A 50 -8.78 -12.57 -21.61
C ARG A 50 -8.31 -11.12 -21.52
N THR A 51 -7.07 -10.88 -21.07
CA THR A 51 -6.39 -9.59 -21.10
C THR A 51 -6.35 -9.00 -22.51
N LYS A 52 -5.96 -9.78 -23.51
CA LYS A 52 -5.93 -9.33 -24.92
C LYS A 52 -7.33 -9.08 -25.48
N ARG A 53 -8.32 -9.90 -25.11
CA ARG A 53 -9.73 -9.65 -25.47
C ARG A 53 -10.24 -8.36 -24.85
N LEU A 54 -9.93 -8.08 -23.58
CA LEU A 54 -10.30 -6.82 -22.95
C LEU A 54 -9.68 -5.62 -23.68
N ALA A 55 -8.37 -5.67 -23.94
CA ALA A 55 -7.67 -4.62 -24.70
C ALA A 55 -8.29 -4.38 -26.10
N SER A 56 -8.59 -5.47 -26.81
CA SER A 56 -9.25 -5.43 -28.12
C SER A 56 -10.67 -4.86 -28.04
N ALA A 57 -11.46 -5.27 -27.05
CA ALA A 57 -12.83 -4.80 -26.87
C ALA A 57 -12.86 -3.29 -26.54
N LEU A 58 -12.03 -2.82 -25.59
CA LEU A 58 -11.89 -1.41 -25.26
C LEU A 58 -11.53 -0.58 -26.49
N THR A 59 -10.56 -1.03 -27.29
CA THR A 59 -10.16 -0.35 -28.54
C THR A 59 -11.30 -0.30 -29.54
N LYS A 60 -12.04 -1.41 -29.75
CA LYS A 60 -13.20 -1.46 -30.66
C LYS A 60 -14.36 -0.58 -30.21
N ARG A 61 -14.51 -0.39 -28.89
CA ARG A 61 -15.52 0.49 -28.28
C ARG A 61 -15.10 1.96 -28.27
N GLY A 62 -13.91 2.29 -28.76
CA GLY A 62 -13.46 3.66 -29.01
C GLY A 62 -12.57 4.24 -27.94
N VAL A 63 -12.17 3.49 -26.92
CA VAL A 63 -11.16 3.95 -25.92
C VAL A 63 -9.83 4.15 -26.65
N LYS A 64 -9.24 5.32 -26.51
CA LYS A 64 -8.00 5.73 -27.20
C LYS A 64 -6.81 5.65 -26.27
N LYS A 65 -5.62 5.65 -26.86
CA LYS A 65 -4.35 5.78 -26.13
C LYS A 65 -4.38 7.04 -25.25
N GLY A 66 -4.02 6.87 -23.98
CA GLY A 66 -3.99 7.94 -22.97
C GLY A 66 -5.33 8.22 -22.28
N GLU A 67 -6.43 7.55 -22.68
CA GLU A 67 -7.71 7.70 -21.99
C GLU A 67 -7.80 6.78 -20.76
N GLY A 68 -8.46 7.27 -19.70
CA GLY A 68 -8.65 6.58 -18.43
C GLY A 68 -9.72 5.50 -18.50
N VAL A 69 -9.43 4.36 -17.91
CA VAL A 69 -10.38 3.29 -17.61
C VAL A 69 -10.37 3.07 -16.11
N ALA A 70 -11.44 3.48 -15.44
CA ALA A 70 -11.61 3.31 -14.01
C ALA A 70 -11.96 1.86 -13.66
N THR A 71 -11.45 1.39 -12.51
CA THR A 71 -11.88 0.13 -11.91
C THR A 71 -12.37 0.36 -10.49
N LEU A 72 -13.56 -0.14 -10.16
CA LEU A 72 -14.12 -0.16 -8.81
C LEU A 72 -14.31 -1.65 -8.43
N MET A 73 -13.21 -2.28 -7.99
CA MET A 73 -13.12 -3.73 -7.91
C MET A 73 -12.29 -4.19 -6.71
N TRP A 74 -12.62 -5.37 -6.20
CA TRP A 74 -11.80 -6.09 -5.23
C TRP A 74 -10.62 -6.83 -5.90
N ASN A 75 -9.81 -7.52 -5.09
CA ASN A 75 -8.66 -8.29 -5.56
C ASN A 75 -9.12 -9.66 -6.12
N HIS A 76 -9.25 -9.78 -7.43
CA HIS A 76 -9.62 -11.02 -8.10
C HIS A 76 -9.15 -11.04 -9.57
N TYR A 77 -9.37 -12.16 -10.27
CA TYR A 77 -8.89 -12.39 -11.64
C TYR A 77 -9.30 -11.30 -12.64
N GLY A 78 -10.55 -10.82 -12.59
CA GLY A 78 -11.03 -9.78 -13.51
C GLY A 78 -10.32 -8.44 -13.30
N HIS A 79 -9.98 -8.09 -12.05
CA HIS A 79 -9.18 -6.91 -11.78
C HIS A 79 -7.74 -7.08 -12.31
N LEU A 80 -7.14 -8.28 -12.18
CA LEU A 80 -5.84 -8.59 -12.77
C LEU A 80 -5.88 -8.47 -14.31
N GLU A 81 -6.96 -8.90 -14.95
CA GLU A 81 -7.17 -8.73 -16.40
C GLU A 81 -7.21 -7.24 -16.79
N ALA A 82 -7.89 -6.39 -15.99
CA ALA A 82 -7.90 -4.94 -16.21
C ALA A 82 -6.50 -4.32 -16.00
N TYR A 83 -5.77 -4.73 -14.95
CA TYR A 83 -4.39 -4.32 -14.68
C TYR A 83 -3.45 -4.50 -15.87
N LEU A 84 -3.65 -5.56 -16.58
CA LEU A 84 -2.85 -5.91 -17.74
C LEU A 84 -3.46 -5.38 -19.04
N GLY A 85 -4.79 -5.50 -19.20
CA GLY A 85 -5.50 -5.23 -20.45
C GLY A 85 -5.57 -3.76 -20.83
N VAL A 86 -5.79 -2.89 -19.84
CA VAL A 86 -5.90 -1.46 -20.09
C VAL A 86 -4.55 -0.87 -20.54
N PRO A 87 -3.42 -1.10 -19.84
CA PRO A 87 -2.16 -0.50 -20.27
C PRO A 87 -1.64 -1.03 -21.61
N ILE A 88 -1.84 -2.31 -21.94
CA ILE A 88 -1.29 -2.86 -23.19
C ILE A 88 -1.99 -2.35 -24.46
N MET A 89 -3.17 -1.74 -24.33
CA MET A 89 -3.80 -1.03 -25.44
C MET A 89 -3.41 0.46 -25.47
N GLY A 90 -2.60 0.92 -24.51
CA GLY A 90 -2.20 2.30 -24.33
C GLY A 90 -3.19 3.13 -23.52
N GLY A 91 -4.19 2.52 -22.88
CA GLY A 91 -5.08 3.18 -21.91
C GLY A 91 -4.39 3.40 -20.57
N VAL A 92 -4.99 4.21 -19.72
CA VAL A 92 -4.51 4.48 -18.36
C VAL A 92 -5.44 3.79 -17.36
N LEU A 93 -4.95 2.78 -16.66
CA LEU A 93 -5.70 2.10 -15.62
C LEU A 93 -5.85 3.02 -14.41
N HIS A 94 -7.06 3.43 -14.07
CA HIS A 94 -7.34 4.18 -12.85
C HIS A 94 -8.02 3.29 -11.81
N THR A 95 -7.30 2.92 -10.77
CA THR A 95 -7.84 2.09 -9.70
C THR A 95 -8.49 2.97 -8.63
N VAL A 96 -9.83 2.89 -8.55
CA VAL A 96 -10.63 3.74 -7.67
C VAL A 96 -10.78 3.12 -6.30
N ASN A 97 -10.48 3.89 -5.26
CA ASN A 97 -10.61 3.43 -3.88
C ASN A 97 -12.10 3.32 -3.47
N LEU A 98 -12.61 2.10 -3.41
CA LEU A 98 -14.01 1.77 -3.09
C LEU A 98 -14.44 2.09 -1.65
N ARG A 99 -13.51 2.50 -0.78
CA ARG A 99 -13.77 2.87 0.61
C ARG A 99 -13.87 4.38 0.83
N LEU A 100 -13.76 5.17 -0.23
CA LEU A 100 -14.00 6.63 -0.19
C LEU A 100 -15.50 6.93 -0.15
N SER A 101 -15.84 8.17 0.20
CA SER A 101 -17.22 8.63 0.11
C SER A 101 -17.68 8.64 -1.36
N PRO A 102 -18.97 8.43 -1.66
CA PRO A 102 -19.51 8.53 -3.02
C PRO A 102 -19.11 9.83 -3.72
N LYS A 103 -19.12 10.95 -2.99
CA LYS A 103 -18.72 12.26 -3.49
C LYS A 103 -17.25 12.33 -3.89
N ASP A 104 -16.35 11.71 -3.10
CA ASP A 104 -14.92 11.69 -3.41
C ASP A 104 -14.64 10.76 -4.58
N ILE A 105 -15.36 9.63 -4.68
CA ILE A 105 -15.28 8.72 -5.82
C ILE A 105 -15.68 9.45 -7.11
N ALA A 106 -16.83 10.14 -7.11
CA ALA A 106 -17.27 10.92 -8.27
C ALA A 106 -16.24 12.00 -8.64
N TYR A 107 -15.69 12.69 -7.64
CA TYR A 107 -14.65 13.70 -7.87
C TYR A 107 -13.42 13.12 -8.58
N ILE A 108 -12.85 12.00 -8.09
CA ILE A 108 -11.62 11.45 -8.68
C ILE A 108 -11.84 10.88 -10.08
N ILE A 109 -12.99 10.24 -10.35
CA ILE A 109 -13.36 9.74 -11.68
C ILE A 109 -13.46 10.91 -12.69
N ASN A 110 -14.17 11.98 -12.35
CA ASN A 110 -14.30 13.15 -13.20
C ASN A 110 -12.97 13.90 -13.35
N HIS A 111 -12.18 14.01 -12.27
CA HIS A 111 -10.88 14.65 -12.29
C HIS A 111 -9.87 13.85 -13.13
N ALA A 112 -9.86 12.52 -13.06
CA ALA A 112 -9.06 11.68 -13.94
C ALA A 112 -9.50 11.79 -15.41
N GLY A 113 -10.78 12.05 -15.65
CA GLY A 113 -11.39 12.10 -16.99
C GLY A 113 -11.62 10.71 -17.56
N ASP A 114 -11.97 9.76 -16.68
CA ASP A 114 -12.23 8.37 -17.06
C ASP A 114 -13.39 8.28 -18.06
N LYS A 115 -13.27 7.33 -19.01
CA LYS A 115 -14.28 7.09 -20.04
C LYS A 115 -15.11 5.85 -19.75
N VAL A 116 -14.52 4.86 -19.17
CA VAL A 116 -15.13 3.56 -18.87
C VAL A 116 -14.93 3.24 -17.41
N LEU A 117 -15.92 2.64 -16.79
CA LEU A 117 -15.84 2.04 -15.45
C LEU A 117 -16.02 0.54 -15.56
N ILE A 118 -15.07 -0.23 -15.04
CA ILE A 118 -15.22 -1.68 -14.81
C ILE A 118 -15.48 -1.85 -13.31
N ILE A 119 -16.59 -2.51 -12.97
CA ILE A 119 -17.06 -2.59 -11.58
C ILE A 119 -17.51 -4.00 -11.23
N ASP A 120 -17.27 -4.43 -9.96
CA ASP A 120 -17.85 -5.65 -9.43
C ASP A 120 -19.35 -5.49 -9.18
N ASP A 121 -20.14 -6.51 -9.48
CA ASP A 121 -21.59 -6.51 -9.27
C ASP A 121 -21.97 -6.19 -7.80
N ILE A 122 -21.21 -6.69 -6.83
CA ILE A 122 -21.43 -6.42 -5.40
C ILE A 122 -21.17 -4.95 -5.01
N LEU A 123 -20.56 -4.16 -5.88
CA LEU A 123 -20.29 -2.73 -5.66
C LEU A 123 -21.28 -1.81 -6.40
N LEU A 124 -22.23 -2.35 -7.17
CA LEU A 124 -23.29 -1.57 -7.80
C LEU A 124 -24.08 -0.72 -6.80
N PRO A 125 -24.44 -1.18 -5.61
CA PRO A 125 -25.12 -0.33 -4.62
C PRO A 125 -24.31 0.89 -4.18
N LEU A 126 -22.98 0.84 -4.26
CA LEU A 126 -22.12 2.01 -4.05
C LEU A 126 -22.15 2.93 -5.27
N TYR A 127 -22.05 2.39 -6.48
CA TYR A 127 -22.08 3.15 -7.73
C TYR A 127 -23.40 3.94 -7.89
N GLU A 128 -24.54 3.32 -7.55
CA GLU A 128 -25.87 3.96 -7.60
C GLU A 128 -25.96 5.27 -6.78
N GLN A 129 -25.08 5.45 -5.77
CA GLN A 129 -25.07 6.65 -4.94
C GLN A 129 -24.37 7.85 -5.60
N PHE A 130 -23.66 7.64 -6.71
CA PHE A 130 -22.92 8.70 -7.39
C PHE A 130 -22.97 8.61 -8.93
N LYS A 131 -23.74 7.70 -9.50
CA LYS A 131 -23.77 7.48 -10.96
C LYS A 131 -24.18 8.71 -11.75
N ASP A 132 -25.05 9.54 -11.19
CA ASP A 132 -25.52 10.78 -11.82
C ASP A 132 -24.51 11.93 -11.73
N ASP A 133 -23.45 11.76 -10.92
CA ASP A 133 -22.40 12.76 -10.70
C ASP A 133 -21.15 12.52 -11.56
N VAL A 134 -21.13 11.43 -12.38
CA VAL A 134 -19.98 11.04 -13.22
C VAL A 134 -20.34 11.00 -14.69
N ALA A 135 -19.38 11.39 -15.55
CA ALA A 135 -19.56 11.43 -17.00
C ALA A 135 -18.80 10.27 -17.67
N LEU A 136 -19.36 9.06 -17.58
CA LEU A 136 -18.81 7.85 -18.18
C LEU A 136 -19.52 7.51 -19.48
N ASP A 137 -18.77 7.02 -20.48
CA ASP A 137 -19.32 6.57 -21.76
C ASP A 137 -19.88 5.13 -21.64
N GLU A 138 -19.32 4.29 -20.75
CA GLU A 138 -19.74 2.91 -20.55
C GLU A 138 -19.42 2.41 -19.14
N VAL A 139 -20.30 1.55 -18.61
CA VAL A 139 -20.12 0.85 -17.34
C VAL A 139 -20.20 -0.66 -17.59
N ILE A 140 -19.12 -1.37 -17.25
CA ILE A 140 -18.95 -2.81 -17.49
C ILE A 140 -18.95 -3.51 -16.13
N VAL A 141 -19.86 -4.46 -15.92
CA VAL A 141 -20.06 -5.14 -14.64
C VAL A 141 -19.47 -6.54 -14.68
N VAL A 142 -18.60 -6.86 -13.74
CA VAL A 142 -18.05 -8.20 -13.52
C VAL A 142 -19.01 -8.99 -12.62
N PRO A 143 -19.63 -10.09 -13.11
CA PRO A 143 -20.65 -10.85 -12.37
C PRO A 143 -20.02 -11.84 -11.37
N LEU A 144 -19.41 -11.36 -10.30
CA LEU A 144 -18.75 -12.19 -9.27
C LEU A 144 -19.73 -13.07 -8.49
N THR A 145 -20.98 -12.63 -8.35
CA THR A 145 -22.02 -13.41 -7.66
C THR A 145 -22.63 -14.50 -8.55
N GLY A 146 -22.36 -14.46 -9.85
CA GLY A 146 -22.98 -15.31 -10.85
C GLY A 146 -24.43 -14.90 -11.21
N GLU A 147 -24.92 -13.80 -10.65
CA GLU A 147 -26.21 -13.23 -11.01
C GLU A 147 -26.16 -12.57 -12.39
N LYS A 148 -27.31 -12.52 -13.07
CA LYS A 148 -27.42 -11.87 -14.37
C LYS A 148 -27.27 -10.36 -14.20
N VAL A 149 -26.34 -9.77 -14.97
CA VAL A 149 -26.16 -8.33 -15.02
C VAL A 149 -27.41 -7.64 -15.58
N ASN A 150 -27.82 -6.54 -14.95
CA ASN A 150 -28.94 -5.72 -15.42
C ASN A 150 -28.63 -5.17 -16.82
N SER A 151 -29.63 -5.15 -17.70
CA SER A 151 -29.50 -4.68 -19.10
C SER A 151 -29.15 -3.18 -19.24
N GLU A 152 -29.15 -2.44 -18.14
CA GLU A 152 -28.65 -1.05 -18.09
C GLU A 152 -27.12 -1.00 -18.21
N TYR A 153 -26.44 -2.08 -17.84
CA TYR A 153 -24.99 -2.22 -17.84
C TYR A 153 -24.52 -3.26 -18.82
N THR A 154 -23.26 -3.18 -19.21
CA THR A 154 -22.63 -4.21 -20.06
C THR A 154 -22.04 -5.31 -19.19
N ASP A 155 -22.42 -6.57 -19.44
CA ASP A 155 -21.81 -7.73 -18.79
C ASP A 155 -20.36 -7.90 -19.25
N TYR A 156 -19.43 -8.12 -18.30
CA TYR A 156 -18.00 -8.24 -18.58
C TYR A 156 -17.67 -9.42 -19.50
N GLU A 157 -18.32 -10.58 -19.31
CA GLU A 157 -18.08 -11.76 -20.13
C GLU A 157 -18.60 -11.54 -21.56
N ASP A 158 -19.71 -10.85 -21.72
CA ASP A 158 -20.21 -10.46 -23.06
C ASP A 158 -19.32 -9.40 -23.70
N TYR A 159 -18.78 -8.46 -22.88
CA TYR A 159 -17.82 -7.47 -23.37
C TYR A 159 -16.54 -8.11 -23.92
N LEU A 160 -15.98 -9.11 -23.23
CA LEU A 160 -14.82 -9.85 -23.70
C LEU A 160 -15.05 -10.59 -25.02
N LYS A 161 -16.28 -10.98 -25.35
CA LYS A 161 -16.65 -11.62 -26.64
C LYS A 161 -16.53 -10.66 -27.82
N LEU A 162 -16.58 -9.35 -27.58
CA LEU A 162 -16.35 -8.33 -28.61
C LEU A 162 -14.87 -8.25 -29.01
N GLY A 163 -13.97 -8.68 -28.14
CA GLY A 163 -12.53 -8.61 -28.33
C GLY A 163 -11.94 -9.84 -29.02
N ASP A 164 -10.70 -9.72 -29.45
CA ASP A 164 -9.92 -10.75 -30.09
C ASP A 164 -8.64 -11.03 -29.30
N ASP A 165 -8.32 -12.31 -29.07
CA ASP A 165 -7.10 -12.71 -28.34
C ASP A 165 -5.82 -12.64 -29.22
N ASN A 166 -5.98 -12.39 -30.54
CA ASN A 166 -4.87 -12.02 -31.43
C ASN A 166 -4.59 -10.52 -31.48
N PHE A 167 -5.07 -9.75 -30.49
CA PHE A 167 -4.85 -8.32 -30.40
C PHE A 167 -3.37 -7.96 -30.61
N SER A 168 -3.11 -7.04 -31.55
CA SER A 168 -1.78 -6.51 -31.83
C SER A 168 -1.53 -5.26 -30.97
N TYR A 169 -0.44 -5.25 -30.26
CA TYR A 169 -0.07 -4.11 -29.41
C TYR A 169 0.19 -2.86 -30.25
N PRO A 170 -0.34 -1.69 -29.85
CA PRO A 170 0.07 -0.43 -30.44
C PRO A 170 1.52 -0.10 -30.06
N ILE A 171 2.12 0.86 -30.75
CA ILE A 171 3.41 1.41 -30.35
C ILE A 171 3.20 2.26 -29.09
N ILE A 172 3.85 1.84 -28.00
CA ILE A 172 3.79 2.47 -26.69
C ILE A 172 5.21 2.91 -26.32
N ASP A 173 5.38 4.18 -25.94
CA ASP A 173 6.60 4.66 -25.30
C ASP A 173 6.63 4.17 -23.85
N GLU A 174 7.80 3.80 -23.34
CA GLU A 174 7.91 3.34 -21.94
C GLU A 174 7.55 4.43 -20.92
N ASN A 175 7.59 5.71 -21.31
CA ASN A 175 7.19 6.85 -20.50
C ASN A 175 5.69 7.20 -20.64
N ASP A 176 4.95 6.56 -21.54
CA ASP A 176 3.49 6.71 -21.60
C ASP A 176 2.87 6.29 -20.27
N ALA A 177 1.75 6.92 -19.92
CA ALA A 177 0.97 6.57 -18.73
C ALA A 177 0.41 5.15 -18.86
N ALA A 178 0.61 4.34 -17.83
CA ALA A 178 0.09 2.97 -17.73
C ALA A 178 -1.00 2.85 -16.65
N GLY A 179 -0.88 3.62 -15.58
CA GLY A 179 -1.83 3.60 -14.48
C GLY A 179 -1.87 4.90 -13.71
N MET A 180 -2.91 5.05 -12.88
CA MET A 180 -3.13 6.20 -12.02
C MET A 180 -3.73 5.73 -10.69
N CYS A 181 -3.24 6.29 -9.59
CA CYS A 181 -3.85 6.16 -8.28
C CYS A 181 -4.00 7.53 -7.62
N TYR A 182 -5.07 7.70 -6.84
CA TYR A 182 -5.24 8.91 -6.05
C TYR A 182 -4.77 8.69 -4.60
N THR A 183 -4.14 9.72 -4.05
CA THR A 183 -3.75 9.75 -2.63
C THR A 183 -4.99 9.76 -1.74
N SER A 184 -4.85 9.37 -0.47
CA SER A 184 -5.98 9.28 0.47
C SER A 184 -6.57 10.62 0.92
N GLY A 185 -6.01 11.75 0.47
CA GLY A 185 -6.55 13.08 0.74
C GLY A 185 -6.55 13.52 2.21
N THR A 186 -5.71 12.91 3.07
CA THR A 186 -5.63 13.23 4.51
C THR A 186 -5.32 14.70 4.81
N THR A 187 -4.85 15.45 3.83
CA THR A 187 -4.45 16.87 3.96
C THR A 187 -5.18 17.81 3.00
N GLY A 188 -6.22 17.34 2.33
CA GLY A 188 -6.95 18.09 1.31
C GLY A 188 -7.65 17.19 0.31
N ARG A 189 -7.95 17.69 -0.87
CA ARG A 189 -8.50 16.86 -1.95
C ARG A 189 -7.51 15.80 -2.40
N PRO A 190 -7.95 14.57 -2.76
CA PRO A 190 -7.10 13.54 -3.32
C PRO A 190 -6.34 14.03 -4.55
N LYS A 191 -5.05 13.75 -4.63
CA LYS A 191 -4.18 14.09 -5.77
C LYS A 191 -3.90 12.85 -6.59
N GLY A 192 -3.95 12.96 -7.93
CA GLY A 192 -3.64 11.84 -8.84
C GLY A 192 -2.14 11.71 -9.07
N VAL A 193 -1.63 10.48 -8.93
CA VAL A 193 -0.26 10.10 -9.31
C VAL A 193 -0.34 9.19 -10.52
N VAL A 194 0.38 9.53 -11.59
CA VAL A 194 0.36 8.80 -12.87
C VAL A 194 1.66 8.02 -13.03
N TYR A 195 1.53 6.70 -13.13
CA TYR A 195 2.65 5.78 -13.33
C TYR A 195 2.88 5.52 -14.81
N SER A 196 4.13 5.52 -15.25
CA SER A 196 4.51 5.10 -16.60
C SER A 196 4.66 3.58 -16.69
N HIS A 197 4.69 3.04 -17.90
CA HIS A 197 5.10 1.65 -18.14
C HIS A 197 6.48 1.38 -17.55
N ARG A 198 7.45 2.29 -17.81
CA ARG A 198 8.81 2.20 -17.31
C ARG A 198 8.86 2.13 -15.77
N SER A 199 8.20 3.06 -15.09
CA SER A 199 8.22 3.10 -13.62
C SER A 199 7.63 1.83 -13.02
N THR A 200 6.53 1.31 -13.59
CA THR A 200 5.87 0.09 -13.14
C THR A 200 6.75 -1.16 -13.34
N VAL A 201 7.41 -1.26 -14.50
CA VAL A 201 8.32 -2.40 -14.78
C VAL A 201 9.55 -2.36 -13.87
N LEU A 202 10.18 -1.18 -13.69
CA LEU A 202 11.35 -1.05 -12.82
C LEU A 202 11.01 -1.34 -11.35
N HIS A 203 9.85 -0.88 -10.88
CA HIS A 203 9.35 -1.19 -9.54
C HIS A 203 9.16 -2.71 -9.36
N ALA A 204 8.50 -3.38 -10.32
CA ALA A 204 8.32 -4.84 -10.29
C ALA A 204 9.66 -5.60 -10.31
N MET A 205 10.64 -5.13 -11.09
CA MET A 205 11.99 -5.70 -11.08
C MET A 205 12.70 -5.51 -9.73
N ALA A 206 12.54 -4.35 -9.11
CA ALA A 206 13.12 -4.07 -7.80
C ALA A 206 12.53 -4.97 -6.71
N GLU A 207 11.23 -5.24 -6.71
CA GLU A 207 10.60 -6.18 -5.77
C GLU A 207 11.05 -7.64 -5.96
N ALA A 208 11.43 -8.02 -7.16
CA ALA A 208 11.94 -9.36 -7.47
C ALA A 208 13.40 -9.55 -7.07
N MET A 209 14.16 -8.49 -6.75
CA MET A 209 15.54 -8.61 -6.28
C MET A 209 15.59 -9.35 -4.94
N VAL A 210 16.58 -10.24 -4.78
CA VAL A 210 16.70 -11.12 -3.61
C VAL A 210 16.86 -10.35 -2.29
N ASP A 211 17.53 -9.19 -2.34
CA ASP A 211 17.77 -8.33 -1.19
C ASP A 211 16.68 -7.23 -1.04
N THR A 212 15.49 -7.49 -1.54
CA THR A 212 14.29 -6.65 -1.36
C THR A 212 13.13 -7.53 -0.87
N LEU A 213 12.00 -7.61 -1.58
CA LEU A 213 10.95 -8.58 -1.24
C LEU A 213 11.28 -10.00 -1.73
N GLY A 214 12.18 -10.13 -2.70
CA GLY A 214 12.65 -11.40 -3.23
C GLY A 214 11.54 -12.23 -3.86
N VAL A 215 10.56 -11.59 -4.52
CA VAL A 215 9.45 -12.31 -5.16
C VAL A 215 10.00 -13.17 -6.30
N SER A 216 9.68 -14.43 -6.30
CA SER A 216 10.22 -15.43 -7.22
C SER A 216 9.14 -16.32 -7.82
N GLN A 217 9.51 -17.11 -8.82
CA GLN A 217 8.61 -18.08 -9.47
C GLN A 217 8.06 -19.14 -8.50
N SER A 218 8.77 -19.42 -7.42
CA SER A 218 8.33 -20.41 -6.43
C SER A 218 7.31 -19.86 -5.43
N ASP A 219 7.01 -18.58 -5.48
CA ASP A 219 6.10 -17.96 -4.54
C ASP A 219 4.63 -18.16 -4.88
N VAL A 220 3.84 -18.21 -3.82
CA VAL A 220 2.40 -18.00 -3.85
C VAL A 220 2.12 -16.68 -3.15
N VAL A 221 1.71 -15.68 -3.92
CA VAL A 221 1.57 -14.30 -3.47
C VAL A 221 0.11 -13.97 -3.19
N THR A 222 -0.17 -13.47 -1.99
CA THR A 222 -1.49 -12.94 -1.61
C THR A 222 -1.39 -11.46 -1.24
N PRO A 223 -1.68 -10.53 -2.15
CA PRO A 223 -1.82 -9.13 -1.77
C PRO A 223 -3.14 -8.94 -1.00
N VAL A 224 -3.05 -8.75 0.33
CA VAL A 224 -4.19 -8.34 1.16
C VAL A 224 -4.43 -6.84 1.00
N VAL A 225 -3.35 -6.10 0.76
CA VAL A 225 -3.47 -4.72 0.29
C VAL A 225 -4.33 -4.66 -0.96
N PRO A 226 -5.32 -3.75 -0.97
CA PRO A 226 -6.24 -3.68 -2.11
C PRO A 226 -5.54 -3.31 -3.41
N MET A 227 -5.96 -3.94 -4.50
CA MET A 227 -5.52 -3.57 -5.84
C MET A 227 -5.89 -2.13 -6.22
N PHE A 228 -6.92 -1.57 -5.62
CA PHE A 228 -7.28 -0.17 -5.80
C PHE A 228 -6.38 0.83 -5.04
N HIS A 229 -5.43 0.36 -4.22
CA HIS A 229 -4.53 1.22 -3.45
C HIS A 229 -3.07 0.97 -3.85
N ALA A 230 -2.47 1.99 -4.48
CA ALA A 230 -1.08 1.97 -4.96
C ALA A 230 -0.72 0.63 -5.63
N ASN A 231 -1.62 0.12 -6.48
CA ASN A 231 -1.47 -1.08 -7.31
C ASN A 231 -1.14 -2.36 -6.52
N ALA A 232 -1.82 -2.62 -5.39
CA ALA A 232 -1.51 -3.76 -4.51
C ALA A 232 -0.01 -3.80 -4.14
N TRP A 233 0.59 -2.65 -3.97
CA TRP A 233 2.02 -2.42 -3.74
C TRP A 233 2.94 -3.04 -4.82
N GLY A 234 2.48 -3.13 -6.06
CA GLY A 234 3.25 -3.66 -7.20
C GLY A 234 3.19 -5.18 -7.35
N LEU A 235 2.78 -5.90 -6.31
CA LEU A 235 2.88 -7.37 -6.24
C LEU A 235 2.16 -8.10 -7.38
N SER A 236 1.05 -7.55 -7.91
CA SER A 236 0.37 -8.16 -9.06
C SER A 236 1.24 -8.13 -10.32
N TYR A 237 1.93 -7.03 -10.59
CA TYR A 237 2.87 -6.91 -11.72
C TYR A 237 4.13 -7.75 -11.51
N THR A 238 4.67 -7.73 -10.30
CA THR A 238 5.86 -8.52 -9.95
C THR A 238 5.59 -10.01 -10.07
N SER A 239 4.42 -10.48 -9.62
CA SER A 239 4.01 -11.89 -9.77
C SER A 239 3.94 -12.31 -11.24
N VAL A 240 3.40 -11.44 -12.11
CA VAL A 240 3.36 -11.66 -13.57
C VAL A 240 4.77 -11.69 -14.16
N LEU A 241 5.65 -10.77 -13.74
CA LEU A 241 7.03 -10.68 -14.22
C LEU A 241 7.81 -11.97 -13.98
N VAL A 242 7.72 -12.52 -12.76
CA VAL A 242 8.50 -13.70 -12.36
C VAL A 242 7.76 -15.03 -12.55
N GLY A 243 6.44 -15.00 -12.79
CA GLY A 243 5.61 -16.20 -12.91
C GLY A 243 5.23 -16.81 -11.57
N ALA A 244 5.06 -16.00 -10.52
CA ALA A 244 4.55 -16.43 -9.23
C ALA A 244 3.04 -16.69 -9.29
N LYS A 245 2.55 -17.70 -8.54
CA LYS A 245 1.12 -17.93 -8.36
C LYS A 245 0.50 -16.78 -7.56
N GLN A 246 -0.70 -16.36 -7.93
CA GLN A 246 -1.46 -15.36 -7.18
C GLN A 246 -2.69 -16.00 -6.54
N ALA A 247 -2.87 -15.80 -5.23
CA ALA A 247 -4.06 -16.18 -4.48
C ALA A 247 -4.74 -14.91 -3.96
N LEU A 248 -5.78 -14.48 -4.66
CA LEU A 248 -6.44 -13.19 -4.48
C LEU A 248 -7.61 -13.33 -3.50
N PRO A 249 -7.67 -12.55 -2.39
CA PRO A 249 -8.60 -12.79 -1.28
C PRO A 249 -10.03 -12.30 -1.55
N GLY A 250 -10.29 -11.56 -2.63
CA GLY A 250 -11.58 -10.94 -2.89
C GLY A 250 -11.97 -9.95 -1.77
N PRO A 251 -13.26 -9.90 -1.38
CA PRO A 251 -13.73 -9.01 -0.32
C PRO A 251 -13.47 -9.54 1.11
N HIS A 252 -12.92 -10.75 1.27
CA HIS A 252 -12.79 -11.44 2.55
C HIS A 252 -11.41 -11.21 3.18
N LEU A 253 -11.28 -10.13 3.94
CA LEU A 253 -10.01 -9.68 4.54
C LEU A 253 -9.95 -9.90 6.06
N ASP A 254 -10.92 -10.62 6.64
CA ASP A 254 -10.89 -11.03 8.04
C ASP A 254 -9.80 -12.11 8.28
N ALA A 255 -9.34 -12.20 9.54
CA ALA A 255 -8.20 -13.06 9.88
C ALA A 255 -8.45 -14.54 9.57
N GLU A 256 -9.66 -15.05 9.83
CA GLU A 256 -10.01 -16.45 9.58
C GLU A 256 -10.00 -16.76 8.08
N SER A 257 -10.70 -15.93 7.29
CA SER A 257 -10.73 -16.08 5.83
C SER A 257 -9.34 -16.02 5.19
N LEU A 258 -8.48 -15.11 5.68
CA LEU A 258 -7.10 -15.02 5.20
C LEU A 258 -6.27 -16.24 5.57
N MET A 259 -6.34 -16.70 6.83
CA MET A 259 -5.59 -17.86 7.29
C MET A 259 -6.04 -19.15 6.58
N ASP A 260 -7.33 -19.30 6.29
CA ASP A 260 -7.85 -20.41 5.50
C ASP A 260 -7.29 -20.38 4.06
N LEU A 261 -7.20 -19.19 3.45
CA LEU A 261 -6.59 -19.02 2.13
C LEU A 261 -5.09 -19.33 2.17
N TYR A 262 -4.37 -18.85 3.19
CA TYR A 262 -2.94 -19.10 3.34
C TYR A 262 -2.65 -20.59 3.47
N GLN A 263 -3.44 -21.31 4.25
CA GLN A 263 -3.31 -22.75 4.39
C GLN A 263 -3.67 -23.50 3.11
N SER A 264 -4.82 -23.19 2.49
CA SER A 264 -5.30 -23.95 1.32
C SER A 264 -4.41 -23.77 0.10
N GLU A 265 -3.85 -22.57 -0.08
CA GLU A 265 -3.01 -22.25 -1.24
C GLU A 265 -1.51 -22.29 -0.94
N GLN A 266 -1.13 -22.56 0.33
CA GLN A 266 0.27 -22.57 0.80
C GLN A 266 0.99 -21.26 0.45
N VAL A 267 0.39 -20.15 0.86
CA VAL A 267 0.89 -18.80 0.58
C VAL A 267 2.26 -18.60 1.21
N THR A 268 3.22 -18.09 0.43
CA THR A 268 4.61 -17.87 0.87
C THR A 268 4.94 -16.40 1.07
N LEU A 269 4.16 -15.50 0.45
CA LEU A 269 4.30 -14.05 0.61
C LEU A 269 2.93 -13.39 0.65
N SER A 270 2.71 -12.59 1.68
CA SER A 270 1.52 -11.75 1.79
C SER A 270 1.90 -10.31 2.15
N ALA A 271 1.09 -9.34 1.73
CA ALA A 271 1.32 -7.92 2.02
C ALA A 271 0.04 -7.29 2.57
N GLY A 272 0.17 -6.56 3.67
CA GLY A 272 -0.97 -5.96 4.35
C GLY A 272 -0.58 -4.87 5.34
N VAL A 273 -1.60 -4.27 5.95
CA VAL A 273 -1.44 -3.23 6.97
C VAL A 273 -1.39 -3.83 8.38
N PRO A 274 -0.82 -3.12 9.37
CA PRO A 274 -0.63 -3.64 10.72
C PRO A 274 -1.89 -4.17 11.39
N THR A 275 -3.04 -3.53 11.18
CA THR A 275 -4.32 -3.94 11.78
C THR A 275 -4.75 -5.34 11.37
N ILE A 276 -4.50 -5.74 10.13
CA ILE A 276 -4.80 -7.10 9.64
C ILE A 276 -3.84 -8.11 10.29
N TRP A 277 -2.56 -7.77 10.39
CA TRP A 277 -1.59 -8.64 11.04
C TRP A 277 -1.86 -8.81 12.53
N MET A 278 -2.30 -7.76 13.22
CA MET A 278 -2.74 -7.88 14.63
C MET A 278 -3.94 -8.82 14.78
N ALA A 279 -4.93 -8.73 13.88
CA ALA A 279 -6.07 -9.64 13.88
C ALA A 279 -5.63 -11.11 13.63
N ILE A 280 -4.70 -11.35 12.68
CA ILE A 280 -4.14 -12.68 12.42
C ILE A 280 -3.36 -13.17 13.64
N LYS A 281 -2.54 -12.33 14.30
CA LYS A 281 -1.85 -12.68 15.55
C LYS A 281 -2.83 -13.16 16.60
N THR A 282 -3.90 -12.40 16.85
CA THR A 282 -4.93 -12.74 17.83
C THR A 282 -5.58 -14.10 17.50
N ALA A 283 -5.96 -14.34 16.25
CA ALA A 283 -6.54 -15.61 15.81
C ALA A 283 -5.56 -16.80 15.99
N ARG A 284 -4.27 -16.60 15.64
CA ARG A 284 -3.23 -17.62 15.80
C ARG A 284 -2.93 -17.94 17.27
N GLU A 285 -2.96 -16.94 18.15
CA GLU A 285 -2.76 -17.15 19.60
C GLU A 285 -3.96 -17.86 20.23
N ALA A 286 -5.19 -17.59 19.77
CA ALA A 286 -6.40 -18.27 20.23
C ALA A 286 -6.46 -19.74 19.78
N GLU A 287 -6.04 -20.02 18.54
CA GLU A 287 -6.09 -21.36 17.96
C GLU A 287 -4.73 -21.76 17.35
N PRO A 288 -3.67 -22.03 18.15
CA PRO A 288 -2.30 -22.19 17.66
C PRO A 288 -2.08 -23.31 16.64
N ASN A 289 -2.92 -24.35 16.68
CA ASN A 289 -2.78 -25.56 15.86
C ASN A 289 -3.81 -25.65 14.72
N ARG A 290 -4.66 -24.63 14.55
CA ARG A 290 -5.74 -24.67 13.54
C ARG A 290 -5.21 -24.60 12.12
N TRP A 291 -4.25 -23.71 11.86
CA TRP A 291 -3.75 -23.47 10.49
C TRP A 291 -2.29 -23.90 10.34
N LYS A 292 -2.01 -24.54 9.21
CA LYS A 292 -0.65 -24.91 8.79
C LYS A 292 -0.27 -24.11 7.55
N THR A 293 0.48 -23.04 7.75
CA THR A 293 0.97 -22.17 6.69
C THR A 293 2.24 -22.72 6.03
N ALA A 294 2.61 -22.20 4.88
CA ALA A 294 3.91 -22.49 4.28
C ALA A 294 5.04 -22.11 5.24
N PRO A 295 6.15 -22.85 5.26
CA PRO A 295 7.28 -22.52 6.11
C PRO A 295 7.94 -21.20 5.68
N ASN A 296 8.45 -20.44 6.65
CA ASN A 296 9.12 -19.15 6.44
C ASN A 296 8.28 -18.17 5.61
N MET A 297 6.96 -18.14 5.82
CA MET A 297 6.06 -17.24 5.12
C MET A 297 6.45 -15.78 5.38
N ARG A 298 6.61 -14.98 4.32
CA ARG A 298 6.96 -13.56 4.41
C ARG A 298 5.69 -12.70 4.49
N MET A 299 5.66 -11.82 5.51
CA MET A 299 4.54 -10.94 5.81
C MET A 299 5.00 -9.50 5.64
N VAL A 300 4.80 -8.92 4.45
CA VAL A 300 5.17 -7.52 4.20
C VAL A 300 4.17 -6.61 4.91
N VAL A 301 4.68 -5.67 5.68
CA VAL A 301 3.88 -4.67 6.39
C VAL A 301 4.31 -3.27 6.00
N GLY A 302 3.33 -2.42 5.75
CA GLY A 302 3.54 -1.01 5.44
C GLY A 302 2.35 -0.15 5.82
N GLY A 303 2.47 1.15 5.58
CA GLY A 303 1.40 2.09 5.86
C GLY A 303 1.41 2.68 7.26
N ALA A 304 1.95 1.97 8.26
CA ALA A 304 2.28 2.47 9.59
C ALA A 304 3.44 1.65 10.16
N ALA A 305 4.13 2.19 11.16
CA ALA A 305 5.10 1.44 11.92
C ALA A 305 4.42 0.35 12.75
N VAL A 306 5.13 -0.72 13.04
CA VAL A 306 4.66 -1.83 13.86
C VAL A 306 5.56 -2.04 15.07
N PRO A 307 5.00 -2.41 16.24
CA PRO A 307 5.78 -2.66 17.42
C PRO A 307 6.63 -3.94 17.26
N GLU A 308 7.81 -3.96 17.88
CA GLU A 308 8.72 -5.11 17.91
C GLU A 308 8.03 -6.40 18.38
N SER A 309 7.08 -6.27 19.33
CA SER A 309 6.31 -7.40 19.85
C SER A 309 5.55 -8.17 18.76
N LEU A 310 5.16 -7.48 17.67
CA LEU A 310 4.49 -8.11 16.53
C LEU A 310 5.49 -8.97 15.73
N PHE A 311 6.71 -8.47 15.47
CA PHE A 311 7.76 -9.25 14.80
C PHE A 311 8.07 -10.52 15.57
N ARG A 312 8.32 -10.40 16.88
CA ARG A 312 8.63 -11.55 17.76
C ARG A 312 7.47 -12.56 17.85
N ALA A 313 6.23 -12.10 17.74
CA ALA A 313 5.07 -12.99 17.74
C ALA A 313 4.98 -13.80 16.44
N PHE A 314 5.20 -13.15 15.29
CA PHE A 314 5.11 -13.81 13.98
C PHE A 314 6.27 -14.78 13.75
N ASP A 315 7.48 -14.46 14.21
CA ASP A 315 8.62 -15.39 14.14
C ASP A 315 8.33 -16.71 14.88
N LYS A 316 7.55 -16.68 16.00
CA LYS A 316 7.08 -17.90 16.69
C LYS A 316 6.09 -18.74 15.86
N PHE A 317 5.44 -18.12 14.86
CA PHE A 317 4.53 -18.82 13.95
C PHE A 317 5.21 -19.30 12.66
N ASP A 318 6.53 -19.20 12.56
CA ASP A 318 7.30 -19.43 11.33
C ASP A 318 6.86 -18.48 10.18
N MET A 319 6.54 -17.25 10.56
CA MET A 319 6.17 -16.17 9.65
C MET A 319 7.08 -14.96 9.89
N THR A 320 7.71 -14.45 8.85
CA THR A 320 8.67 -13.35 8.98
C THR A 320 8.05 -12.03 8.54
N ILE A 321 7.93 -11.07 9.46
CA ILE A 321 7.52 -9.71 9.10
C ILE A 321 8.67 -8.98 8.42
N ILE A 322 8.37 -8.36 7.29
CA ILE A 322 9.24 -7.45 6.54
C ILE A 322 8.58 -6.06 6.57
N GLN A 323 9.21 -5.14 7.28
CA GLN A 323 8.77 -3.74 7.30
C GLN A 323 9.06 -3.11 5.93
N ALA A 324 8.11 -2.35 5.40
CA ALA A 324 8.27 -1.62 4.14
C ALA A 324 7.69 -0.20 4.29
N TRP A 325 8.29 0.75 3.60
CA TRP A 325 7.78 2.11 3.55
C TRP A 325 7.72 2.61 2.11
N GLY A 326 6.74 3.43 1.87
CA GLY A 326 6.49 4.08 0.62
C GLY A 326 5.13 4.76 0.61
N MET A 327 4.79 5.35 -0.50
CA MET A 327 3.59 6.16 -0.67
C MET A 327 3.07 6.05 -2.10
N THR A 328 1.88 6.55 -2.38
CA THR A 328 1.34 6.57 -3.74
C THR A 328 2.34 7.17 -4.73
N GLU A 329 3.05 8.21 -4.30
CA GLU A 329 4.06 8.94 -5.07
C GLU A 329 5.32 8.15 -5.38
N THR A 330 5.53 6.96 -4.75
CA THR A 330 6.72 6.11 -4.95
C THR A 330 6.39 4.74 -5.54
N GLY A 331 5.23 4.55 -6.10
CA GLY A 331 4.80 3.42 -6.92
C GLY A 331 4.44 2.05 -6.30
N PRO A 332 4.31 1.74 -4.98
CA PRO A 332 4.58 2.64 -3.87
C PRO A 332 5.92 2.43 -3.14
N LEU A 333 6.69 1.36 -3.39
CA LEU A 333 7.76 0.90 -2.51
C LEU A 333 9.03 1.77 -2.64
N ALA A 334 9.49 2.33 -1.51
CA ALA A 334 10.71 3.11 -1.42
C ALA A 334 11.79 2.42 -0.57
N THR A 335 11.41 1.81 0.57
CA THR A 335 12.36 1.11 1.44
C THR A 335 11.86 -0.25 1.88
N VAL A 336 12.78 -1.16 2.23
CA VAL A 336 12.51 -2.51 2.74
C VAL A 336 13.43 -2.83 3.92
N GLY A 337 12.84 -3.30 5.03
CA GLY A 337 13.51 -3.63 6.29
C GLY A 337 14.12 -5.01 6.30
N ILE A 338 15.25 -5.18 5.63
CA ILE A 338 16.04 -6.41 5.61
C ILE A 338 17.32 -6.20 6.40
N VAL A 339 17.78 -7.22 7.13
CA VAL A 339 19.09 -7.19 7.79
C VAL A 339 20.18 -7.46 6.77
N LYS A 340 21.16 -6.54 6.66
CA LYS A 340 22.32 -6.71 5.80
C LYS A 340 23.13 -7.94 6.20
N GLU A 341 23.74 -8.62 5.25
CA GLU A 341 24.63 -9.74 5.52
C GLU A 341 25.81 -9.35 6.44
N SER A 342 26.32 -8.13 6.28
CA SER A 342 27.37 -7.58 7.16
C SER A 342 26.97 -7.44 8.63
N LEU A 343 25.68 -7.54 8.93
CA LEU A 343 25.10 -7.47 10.27
C LEU A 343 24.51 -8.81 10.74
N SER A 344 24.78 -9.90 10.02
CA SER A 344 24.26 -11.24 10.33
C SER A 344 24.77 -11.79 11.66
N ASP A 345 25.94 -11.36 12.13
CA ASP A 345 26.56 -11.77 13.40
C ASP A 345 26.04 -11.01 14.62
N LEU A 346 25.17 -10.00 14.44
CA LEU A 346 24.52 -9.31 15.55
C LEU A 346 23.68 -10.26 16.41
N ASP A 347 23.55 -9.96 17.69
CA ASP A 347 22.60 -10.66 18.54
C ASP A 347 21.15 -10.43 18.10
N GLU A 348 20.24 -11.26 18.61
CA GLU A 348 18.84 -11.23 18.18
C GLU A 348 18.16 -9.87 18.44
N ASP A 349 18.44 -9.25 19.59
CA ASP A 349 17.83 -7.96 19.93
C ASP A 349 18.32 -6.84 19.00
N ALA A 350 19.60 -6.84 18.64
CA ALA A 350 20.16 -5.91 17.67
C ALA A 350 19.62 -6.16 16.24
N LYS A 351 19.36 -7.42 15.84
CA LYS A 351 18.66 -7.74 14.59
C LYS A 351 17.23 -7.23 14.59
N TYR A 352 16.49 -7.39 15.68
CA TYR A 352 15.15 -6.79 15.80
C TYR A 352 15.20 -5.26 15.71
N ALA A 353 16.19 -4.62 16.33
CA ALA A 353 16.39 -3.17 16.23
C ALA A 353 16.62 -2.71 14.77
N CYS A 354 17.19 -3.55 13.90
CA CYS A 354 17.26 -3.30 12.45
C CYS A 354 15.92 -3.55 11.75
N ARG A 355 15.26 -4.69 12.03
CA ARG A 355 14.03 -5.15 11.35
C ARG A 355 12.83 -4.22 11.58
N ILE A 356 12.73 -3.56 12.74
CA ILE A 356 11.63 -2.63 13.05
C ILE A 356 11.74 -1.28 12.34
N LYS A 357 12.91 -0.95 11.77
CA LYS A 357 13.08 0.25 10.92
C LYS A 357 12.43 0.03 9.57
N GLN A 358 12.13 1.11 8.86
CA GLN A 358 11.58 1.04 7.51
C GLN A 358 12.59 0.48 6.49
N GLY A 359 13.85 0.39 6.89
CA GLY A 359 14.89 -0.35 6.18
C GLY A 359 15.72 0.50 5.23
N LEU A 360 16.22 -0.14 4.19
CA LEU A 360 17.10 0.44 3.19
C LEU A 360 16.28 0.86 1.97
N THR A 361 16.70 1.94 1.30
CA THR A 361 16.12 2.31 0.00
C THR A 361 16.35 1.21 -1.04
N LEU A 362 15.36 1.02 -1.91
CA LEU A 362 15.54 0.15 -3.05
C LEU A 362 16.56 0.75 -4.04
N PRO A 363 17.27 -0.11 -4.81
CA PRO A 363 18.13 0.38 -5.89
C PRO A 363 17.39 1.35 -6.81
N PHE A 364 18.03 2.47 -7.17
CA PHE A 364 17.48 3.57 -7.98
C PHE A 364 16.48 4.49 -7.25
N ILE A 365 16.42 4.41 -5.92
CA ILE A 365 15.78 5.40 -5.04
C ILE A 365 16.85 6.03 -4.16
N ASP A 366 16.98 7.34 -4.25
CA ASP A 366 17.81 8.15 -3.37
C ASP A 366 16.93 8.78 -2.27
N ILE A 367 17.48 8.89 -1.07
CA ILE A 367 16.85 9.56 0.07
C ILE A 367 17.83 10.55 0.67
N ARG A 368 17.31 11.67 1.15
CA ARG A 368 18.02 12.60 2.04
C ARG A 368 17.09 13.04 3.17
N ILE A 369 17.69 13.50 4.25
CA ILE A 369 17.00 14.21 5.33
C ILE A 369 17.49 15.65 5.36
N VAL A 370 16.56 16.59 5.48
CA VAL A 370 16.85 18.02 5.48
C VAL A 370 16.18 18.72 6.66
N ASP A 371 16.76 19.85 7.07
CA ASP A 371 16.14 20.77 8.04
C ASP A 371 15.01 21.62 7.41
N GLU A 372 14.50 22.60 8.15
CA GLU A 372 13.44 23.50 7.67
C GLU A 372 13.91 24.45 6.55
N GLU A 373 15.21 24.73 6.47
CA GLU A 373 15.87 25.54 5.45
C GLU A 373 16.29 24.73 4.22
N GLY A 374 16.11 23.39 4.23
CA GLY A 374 16.49 22.49 3.15
C GLY A 374 17.97 22.09 3.14
N VAL A 375 18.69 22.30 4.25
CA VAL A 375 20.09 21.86 4.39
C VAL A 375 20.12 20.38 4.77
N GLU A 376 20.97 19.61 4.08
CA GLU A 376 21.13 18.17 4.35
C GLU A 376 21.70 17.91 5.75
N LEU A 377 21.09 16.94 6.44
CA LEU A 377 21.43 16.52 7.79
C LEU A 377 22.24 15.20 7.78
N PRO A 378 23.08 14.96 8.82
CA PRO A 378 23.95 13.78 8.85
C PRO A 378 23.15 12.48 9.12
N TRP A 379 23.63 11.36 8.58
CA TRP A 379 23.15 10.02 8.83
C TRP A 379 23.82 9.44 10.09
N ASP A 380 23.44 9.91 11.26
CA ASP A 380 24.03 9.52 12.55
C ASP A 380 23.11 8.64 13.41
N GLY A 381 21.90 8.34 12.90
CA GLY A 381 20.87 7.57 13.59
C GLY A 381 20.20 8.31 14.75
N LYS A 382 20.42 9.62 14.89
CA LYS A 382 19.89 10.45 15.98
C LYS A 382 19.23 11.72 15.47
N THR A 383 19.86 12.37 14.49
CA THR A 383 19.35 13.59 13.89
C THR A 383 18.13 13.29 13.05
N SER A 384 17.00 13.92 13.39
CA SER A 384 15.75 13.82 12.65
C SER A 384 15.64 14.94 11.63
N GLY A 385 15.15 14.64 10.43
CA GLY A 385 14.91 15.62 9.37
C GLY A 385 13.75 15.24 8.48
N ASN A 386 13.29 16.20 7.67
CA ASN A 386 12.27 15.97 6.68
C ASN A 386 12.83 15.04 5.59
N ALA A 387 12.14 13.93 5.33
CA ALA A 387 12.55 12.96 4.33
C ALA A 387 12.20 13.46 2.92
N GLU A 388 13.17 13.48 2.04
CA GLU A 388 13.00 13.77 0.63
C GLU A 388 13.49 12.62 -0.24
N LEU A 389 12.75 12.31 -1.32
CA LEU A 389 13.03 11.19 -2.21
C LEU A 389 13.24 11.63 -3.66
N LYS A 390 14.11 10.90 -4.37
CA LYS A 390 14.30 11.01 -5.81
C LYS A 390 14.55 9.62 -6.38
N GLY A 391 14.01 9.30 -7.55
CA GLY A 391 14.25 7.97 -8.11
C GLY A 391 13.46 7.65 -9.36
N SER A 392 13.75 6.46 -9.92
CA SER A 392 13.25 6.04 -11.24
C SER A 392 11.74 5.79 -11.30
N TRP A 393 11.08 5.65 -10.16
CA TRP A 393 9.62 5.50 -10.04
C TRP A 393 9.01 6.41 -8.96
N VAL A 394 9.75 7.43 -8.56
CA VAL A 394 9.23 8.54 -7.74
C VAL A 394 8.54 9.54 -8.65
N THR A 395 7.35 10.00 -8.26
CA THR A 395 6.63 10.99 -9.06
C THR A 395 7.36 12.33 -9.10
N ALA A 396 7.35 12.97 -10.26
CA ALA A 396 7.89 14.32 -10.45
C ALA A 396 6.78 15.40 -10.50
N ALA A 397 5.52 14.99 -10.52
CA ALA A 397 4.37 15.90 -10.55
C ALA A 397 3.09 15.15 -10.17
N TYR A 398 2.04 15.87 -9.81
CA TYR A 398 0.69 15.33 -9.72
C TYR A 398 -0.11 15.57 -11.00
N HIS A 399 -1.10 14.73 -11.25
CA HIS A 399 -2.02 14.87 -12.38
C HIS A 399 -2.62 16.29 -12.41
N LYS A 400 -2.57 16.96 -13.58
CA LYS A 400 -2.97 18.37 -13.76
C LYS A 400 -2.20 19.38 -12.91
N ASN A 401 -1.07 19.01 -12.34
CA ASN A 401 -0.22 19.85 -11.46
C ASN A 401 -0.92 20.45 -10.24
N GLU A 402 -2.07 19.91 -9.83
CA GLU A 402 -2.80 20.43 -8.67
C GLU A 402 -2.04 20.16 -7.36
N GLY A 403 -1.78 21.21 -6.59
CA GLY A 403 -1.13 21.16 -5.28
C GLY A 403 0.33 20.70 -5.32
N ALA A 404 1.03 20.96 -6.41
CA ALA A 404 2.44 20.62 -6.58
C ALA A 404 3.40 21.64 -5.96
N GLU A 405 2.95 22.88 -5.71
CA GLU A 405 3.83 24.02 -5.38
C GLU A 405 4.71 23.78 -4.15
N ASP A 406 4.21 23.06 -3.13
CA ASP A 406 4.95 22.75 -1.91
C ASP A 406 5.46 21.31 -1.83
N SER A 407 5.19 20.48 -2.84
CA SER A 407 5.45 19.03 -2.78
C SER A 407 6.85 18.64 -3.28
N PHE A 408 7.58 19.58 -3.87
CA PHE A 408 8.93 19.33 -4.41
C PHE A 408 9.90 20.42 -3.94
N SER A 409 11.18 20.04 -3.77
CA SER A 409 12.25 21.00 -3.55
C SER A 409 12.66 21.68 -4.86
N GLU A 410 13.42 22.78 -4.78
CA GLU A 410 13.91 23.52 -5.97
C GLU A 410 14.79 22.65 -6.88
N ASP A 411 15.52 21.69 -6.32
CA ASP A 411 16.38 20.73 -7.04
C ASP A 411 15.65 19.41 -7.41
N GLY A 412 14.31 19.38 -7.28
CA GLY A 412 13.43 18.35 -7.81
C GLY A 412 13.32 17.07 -6.97
N TRP A 413 13.52 17.15 -5.65
CA TRP A 413 13.22 16.06 -4.73
C TRP A 413 11.76 16.12 -4.28
N LEU A 414 11.14 14.96 -4.17
CA LEU A 414 9.80 14.82 -3.58
C LEU A 414 9.88 14.99 -2.06
N LYS A 415 9.16 15.96 -1.51
CA LYS A 415 8.96 16.15 -0.08
C LYS A 415 7.89 15.17 0.40
N THR A 416 8.27 14.17 1.18
CA THR A 416 7.35 13.09 1.58
C THR A 416 6.34 13.52 2.64
N GLY A 417 6.67 14.57 3.41
CA GLY A 417 5.91 14.96 4.60
C GLY A 417 6.13 14.03 5.80
N ASP A 418 7.04 13.07 5.68
CA ASP A 418 7.49 12.22 6.78
C ASP A 418 8.82 12.75 7.33
N VAL A 419 9.03 12.58 8.64
CA VAL A 419 10.28 12.89 9.34
C VAL A 419 10.95 11.58 9.69
N CYS A 420 12.23 11.48 9.41
CA CYS A 420 12.98 10.26 9.70
C CYS A 420 14.40 10.54 10.22
N GLN A 421 14.99 9.51 10.78
CA GLN A 421 16.40 9.37 11.08
C GLN A 421 16.99 8.35 10.12
N ILE A 422 18.24 8.56 9.71
CA ILE A 422 18.99 7.57 8.93
C ILE A 422 20.28 7.29 9.69
N ASP A 423 20.58 6.02 9.92
CA ASP A 423 21.80 5.64 10.62
C ASP A 423 22.99 5.46 9.65
N GLN A 424 24.18 5.24 10.20
CA GLN A 424 25.43 5.09 9.45
C GLN A 424 25.41 3.85 8.52
N GLU A 425 24.53 2.88 8.79
CA GLU A 425 24.30 1.72 7.94
C GLU A 425 23.27 2.00 6.82
N GLY A 426 22.65 3.20 6.81
CA GLY A 426 21.65 3.61 5.83
C GLY A 426 20.22 3.17 6.15
N TYR A 427 19.96 2.61 7.33
CA TYR A 427 18.59 2.26 7.73
C TYR A 427 17.77 3.48 8.05
N VAL A 428 16.65 3.61 7.35
CA VAL A 428 15.65 4.65 7.58
C VAL A 428 14.76 4.23 8.75
N LYS A 429 14.60 5.12 9.72
CA LYS A 429 13.63 5.02 10.80
C LYS A 429 12.68 6.21 10.72
N LEU A 430 11.42 5.98 10.38
CA LEU A 430 10.39 7.01 10.49
C LEU A 430 10.17 7.35 11.97
N THR A 431 10.27 8.63 12.29
CA THR A 431 10.00 9.14 13.62
C THR A 431 8.59 9.68 13.74
N ASP A 432 8.11 10.37 12.70
CA ASP A 432 6.73 10.86 12.64
C ASP A 432 6.37 11.41 11.25
N ARG A 433 5.18 11.98 11.15
CA ARG A 433 4.84 12.95 10.11
C ARG A 433 5.09 14.36 10.62
N THR A 434 5.53 15.24 9.75
CA THR A 434 5.78 16.66 10.08
C THR A 434 4.58 17.30 10.81
N LYS A 435 3.34 16.87 10.48
CA LYS A 435 2.09 17.36 11.07
C LYS A 435 1.70 16.67 12.38
N ASP A 436 2.30 15.53 12.73
CA ASP A 436 1.92 14.69 13.85
C ASP A 436 2.95 14.71 14.98
N LEU A 437 4.15 15.25 14.72
CA LEU A 437 5.16 15.51 15.75
C LEU A 437 4.60 16.41 16.85
N VAL A 438 4.86 16.07 18.10
CA VAL A 438 4.46 16.89 19.23
C VAL A 438 5.58 17.86 19.59
N LYS A 439 5.34 19.17 19.46
CA LYS A 439 6.30 20.24 19.80
C LYS A 439 6.17 20.61 21.27
N SER A 440 7.01 20.08 22.13
CA SER A 440 6.90 20.27 23.57
C SER A 440 8.14 20.92 24.14
N GLY A 441 8.01 22.16 24.63
CA GLY A 441 9.10 22.88 25.33
C GLY A 441 10.38 23.04 24.51
N GLY A 442 10.26 23.11 23.15
CA GLY A 442 11.38 23.23 22.24
C GLY A 442 11.98 21.88 21.78
N GLU A 443 11.44 20.75 22.24
CA GLU A 443 11.82 19.42 21.79
C GLU A 443 10.72 18.81 20.92
N TRP A 444 11.14 17.92 20.02
CA TRP A 444 10.26 17.14 19.17
C TRP A 444 10.04 15.75 19.76
N ILE A 445 8.80 15.42 20.09
CA ILE A 445 8.40 14.11 20.61
C ILE A 445 7.79 13.30 19.47
N SER A 446 8.33 12.13 19.21
CA SER A 446 7.76 11.19 18.24
C SER A 446 6.48 10.56 18.78
N SER A 447 5.35 10.85 18.13
CA SER A 447 4.09 10.21 18.44
C SER A 447 4.12 8.71 18.08
N VAL A 448 4.82 8.34 17.01
CA VAL A 448 4.96 6.95 16.55
C VAL A 448 5.76 6.09 17.53
N ASP A 449 6.86 6.60 18.06
CA ASP A 449 7.65 5.84 19.06
C ASP A 449 6.84 5.60 20.34
N LEU A 450 6.05 6.60 20.78
CA LEU A 450 5.15 6.45 21.93
C LEU A 450 4.03 5.45 21.64
N GLU A 451 3.38 5.53 20.49
CA GLU A 451 2.33 4.59 20.05
C GLU A 451 2.83 3.14 20.06
N ASN A 452 3.98 2.89 19.44
CA ASN A 452 4.59 1.58 19.39
C ASN A 452 4.91 1.03 20.79
N ALA A 453 5.43 1.87 21.67
CA ALA A 453 5.72 1.47 23.03
C ALA A 453 4.44 1.19 23.83
N ILE A 454 3.41 2.04 23.71
CA ILE A 454 2.12 1.87 24.39
C ILE A 454 1.42 0.60 23.89
N MET A 455 1.44 0.31 22.59
CA MET A 455 0.90 -0.93 22.01
C MET A 455 1.65 -2.18 22.48
N GLY A 456 2.86 -2.04 23.04
CA GLY A 456 3.58 -3.11 23.73
C GLY A 456 3.00 -3.48 25.11
N HIS A 457 2.11 -2.66 25.68
CA HIS A 457 1.46 -2.95 26.97
C HIS A 457 0.48 -4.13 26.83
N PRO A 458 0.47 -5.10 27.77
CA PRO A 458 -0.31 -6.33 27.64
C PRO A 458 -1.82 -6.12 27.51
N ASP A 459 -2.37 -5.04 28.07
CA ASP A 459 -3.81 -4.75 28.09
C ASP A 459 -4.25 -3.74 27.02
N VAL A 460 -3.31 -3.18 26.22
CA VAL A 460 -3.62 -2.27 25.10
C VAL A 460 -3.82 -3.08 23.81
N LEU A 461 -4.82 -2.70 23.05
CA LEU A 461 -5.09 -3.23 21.71
C LEU A 461 -4.56 -2.29 20.63
N GLU A 462 -4.90 -0.99 20.72
CA GLU A 462 -4.47 0.05 19.79
C GLU A 462 -4.12 1.31 20.56
N ALA A 463 -3.18 2.11 20.04
CA ALA A 463 -2.82 3.41 20.60
C ALA A 463 -2.52 4.40 19.47
N ALA A 464 -3.02 5.62 19.63
CA ALA A 464 -2.64 6.78 18.84
C ALA A 464 -2.23 7.91 19.80
N VAL A 465 -1.19 8.66 19.43
CA VAL A 465 -0.72 9.81 20.21
C VAL A 465 -0.86 11.07 19.36
N ILE A 466 -1.49 12.09 19.94
CA ILE A 466 -1.71 13.37 19.28
C ILE A 466 -1.11 14.52 20.09
N ALA A 467 -0.69 15.55 19.37
CA ALA A 467 -0.33 16.82 19.96
C ALA A 467 -1.58 17.59 20.40
N VAL A 468 -1.60 18.05 21.65
CA VAL A 468 -2.66 18.91 22.17
C VAL A 468 -2.03 20.14 22.79
N ALA A 469 -2.57 21.33 22.48
CA ALA A 469 -2.08 22.60 22.96
C ALA A 469 -1.97 22.64 24.50
N HIS A 470 -0.85 23.14 25.02
CA HIS A 470 -0.58 23.22 26.46
C HIS A 470 -0.07 24.62 26.85
N PRO A 471 -0.64 25.26 27.90
CA PRO A 471 -0.35 26.64 28.23
C PRO A 471 1.13 26.95 28.52
N LYS A 472 1.90 25.95 28.97
CA LYS A 472 3.30 26.10 29.39
C LYS A 472 4.30 25.53 28.37
N TRP A 473 3.90 24.49 27.63
CA TRP A 473 4.83 23.67 26.85
C TRP A 473 4.62 23.74 25.34
N ASP A 474 3.75 24.63 24.86
CA ASP A 474 3.24 24.72 23.50
C ASP A 474 2.29 23.55 23.21
N GLU A 475 2.80 22.34 23.16
CA GLU A 475 2.02 21.12 23.01
C GLU A 475 2.44 20.05 24.01
N ARG A 476 1.52 19.13 24.33
CA ARG A 476 1.81 17.91 25.09
C ARG A 476 1.18 16.70 24.42
N PRO A 477 1.82 15.52 24.57
CA PRO A 477 1.25 14.29 24.03
C PRO A 477 0.03 13.82 24.84
N LEU A 478 -1.10 13.64 24.16
CA LEU A 478 -2.28 12.93 24.62
C LEU A 478 -2.30 11.55 23.97
N ALA A 479 -2.26 10.49 24.78
CA ALA A 479 -2.40 9.13 24.26
C ALA A 479 -3.89 8.73 24.25
N VAL A 480 -4.36 8.28 23.11
CA VAL A 480 -5.72 7.75 22.91
C VAL A 480 -5.61 6.26 22.67
N VAL A 481 -6.19 5.44 23.52
CA VAL A 481 -5.98 3.99 23.53
C VAL A 481 -7.30 3.22 23.41
N VAL A 482 -7.24 2.07 22.74
CA VAL A 482 -8.26 1.02 22.80
C VAL A 482 -7.70 -0.11 23.66
N VAL A 483 -8.45 -0.50 24.69
CA VAL A 483 -8.05 -1.57 25.60
C VAL A 483 -8.69 -2.90 25.21
N LYS A 484 -8.09 -4.00 25.65
CA LYS A 484 -8.67 -5.34 25.48
C LYS A 484 -9.97 -5.47 26.29
N GLU A 485 -10.82 -6.40 25.88
CA GLU A 485 -12.08 -6.69 26.56
C GLU A 485 -11.85 -6.93 28.07
N ASP A 486 -12.74 -6.37 28.90
CA ASP A 486 -12.68 -6.42 30.37
C ASP A 486 -11.41 -5.80 31.03
N LYS A 487 -10.64 -5.00 30.30
CA LYS A 487 -9.47 -4.31 30.82
C LYS A 487 -9.73 -2.83 31.04
N GLN A 488 -9.01 -2.27 32.00
CA GLN A 488 -8.98 -0.82 32.29
C GLN A 488 -7.53 -0.36 32.37
N ILE A 489 -7.27 0.81 31.89
CA ILE A 489 -5.94 1.44 31.90
C ILE A 489 -6.11 2.88 32.35
N THR A 490 -5.19 3.32 33.19
CA THR A 490 -5.07 4.71 33.66
C THR A 490 -3.85 5.39 33.03
N THR A 491 -3.78 6.71 33.14
CA THR A 491 -2.58 7.48 32.76
C THR A 491 -1.34 6.99 33.50
N ASP A 492 -1.46 6.70 34.79
CA ASP A 492 -0.35 6.24 35.61
C ASP A 492 0.17 4.86 35.19
N ASP A 493 -0.71 3.94 34.80
CA ASP A 493 -0.32 2.61 34.30
C ASP A 493 0.56 2.74 33.04
N ILE A 494 0.15 3.56 32.08
CA ILE A 494 0.92 3.81 30.85
C ILE A 494 2.23 4.53 31.16
N ARG A 495 2.21 5.56 32.01
CA ARG A 495 3.44 6.28 32.39
C ARG A 495 4.43 5.37 33.09
N GLN A 496 3.97 4.51 34.01
CA GLN A 496 4.82 3.52 34.68
C GLN A 496 5.38 2.50 33.69
N PHE A 497 4.59 2.05 32.74
CA PHE A 497 5.04 1.10 31.71
C PHE A 497 6.10 1.71 30.77
N LEU A 498 6.02 3.01 30.53
CA LEU A 498 6.95 3.76 29.67
C LEU A 498 8.18 4.28 30.45
N ASP A 499 8.17 4.23 31.79
CA ASP A 499 9.27 4.73 32.61
C ASP A 499 10.56 3.96 32.31
N GLY A 500 11.67 4.68 32.18
CA GLY A 500 12.95 4.13 31.77
C GLY A 500 13.10 3.83 30.27
N LYS A 501 12.02 3.84 29.49
CA LYS A 501 12.08 3.70 28.02
C LYS A 501 12.22 5.07 27.35
N PHE A 502 11.64 6.10 27.92
CA PHE A 502 11.66 7.47 27.42
C PHE A 502 12.03 8.46 28.53
N THR A 503 12.46 9.65 28.11
CA THR A 503 12.63 10.76 29.05
C THR A 503 11.27 11.17 29.62
N LYS A 504 11.24 11.71 30.84
CA LYS A 504 9.99 12.17 31.50
C LYS A 504 9.22 13.19 30.67
N MET A 505 9.93 13.96 29.84
CA MET A 505 9.35 14.97 28.95
C MET A 505 8.50 14.34 27.82
N TRP A 506 8.85 13.14 27.41
CA TRP A 506 8.14 12.42 26.34
C TRP A 506 6.87 11.73 26.84
N LEU A 507 6.78 11.41 28.13
CA LEU A 507 5.63 10.65 28.66
C LEU A 507 4.32 11.40 28.42
N PRO A 508 3.24 10.73 28.01
CA PRO A 508 1.93 11.35 27.86
C PRO A 508 1.45 11.95 29.18
N ASP A 509 0.92 13.16 29.12
CA ASP A 509 0.36 13.81 30.32
C ASP A 509 -1.04 13.30 30.64
N ALA A 510 -1.75 12.76 29.65
CA ALA A 510 -3.03 12.10 29.83
C ALA A 510 -3.20 10.89 28.89
N VAL A 511 -4.05 9.96 29.31
CA VAL A 511 -4.47 8.79 28.51
C VAL A 511 -5.99 8.75 28.46
N GLU A 512 -6.55 8.75 27.26
CA GLU A 512 -7.97 8.60 27.00
C GLU A 512 -8.28 7.22 26.46
N VAL A 513 -9.26 6.53 27.06
CA VAL A 513 -9.72 5.23 26.61
C VAL A 513 -10.98 5.39 25.76
N ILE A 514 -10.92 4.91 24.52
CA ILE A 514 -12.04 4.97 23.58
C ILE A 514 -12.37 3.57 23.03
N ALA A 515 -13.57 3.42 22.48
CA ALA A 515 -14.01 2.15 21.93
C ALA A 515 -13.28 1.78 20.63
N GLU A 516 -12.96 2.77 19.79
CA GLU A 516 -12.30 2.59 18.49
C GLU A 516 -11.56 3.85 18.08
N ILE A 517 -10.32 3.70 17.58
CA ILE A 517 -9.57 4.80 16.96
C ILE A 517 -10.05 4.99 15.52
N PRO A 518 -10.44 6.21 15.10
CA PRO A 518 -10.81 6.49 13.71
C PRO A 518 -9.72 6.07 12.74
N LYS A 519 -10.10 5.43 11.63
CA LYS A 519 -9.18 4.94 10.61
C LYS A 519 -9.49 5.52 9.24
N THR A 520 -8.45 5.67 8.42
CA THR A 520 -8.59 6.01 7.00
C THR A 520 -9.18 4.85 6.23
N SER A 521 -9.58 5.09 4.98
CA SER A 521 -10.04 4.05 4.04
C SER A 521 -9.04 2.91 3.83
N THR A 522 -7.78 3.12 4.17
CA THR A 522 -6.69 2.14 4.06
C THR A 522 -6.30 1.49 5.39
N GLY A 523 -7.04 1.77 6.47
CA GLY A 523 -6.81 1.19 7.81
C GLY A 523 -5.74 1.89 8.65
N LYS A 524 -5.25 3.08 8.25
CA LYS A 524 -4.32 3.89 9.04
C LYS A 524 -5.09 4.73 10.06
N PHE A 525 -4.51 4.96 11.23
CA PHE A 525 -5.10 5.85 12.25
C PHE A 525 -5.28 7.27 11.72
N MET A 526 -6.46 7.83 11.91
CA MET A 526 -6.82 9.17 11.45
C MET A 526 -6.61 10.19 12.58
N LYS A 527 -5.34 10.51 12.87
CA LYS A 527 -4.97 11.47 13.94
C LYS A 527 -5.63 12.84 13.78
N MET A 528 -5.91 13.27 12.54
CA MET A 528 -6.63 14.52 12.30
C MET A 528 -8.03 14.51 12.92
N ALA A 529 -8.76 13.40 12.84
CA ALA A 529 -10.08 13.28 13.48
C ALA A 529 -9.96 13.33 15.02
N LEU A 530 -8.93 12.69 15.58
CA LEU A 530 -8.66 12.77 17.02
C LEU A 530 -8.29 14.20 17.45
N ARG A 531 -7.43 14.90 16.70
CA ARG A 531 -7.10 16.30 16.99
C ARG A 531 -8.32 17.21 16.96
N GLU A 532 -9.24 17.01 16.02
CA GLU A 532 -10.49 17.77 15.99
C GLU A 532 -11.41 17.43 17.18
N GLN A 533 -11.48 16.14 17.56
CA GLN A 533 -12.24 15.67 18.72
C GLN A 533 -11.72 16.28 20.03
N TYR A 534 -10.40 16.36 20.19
CA TYR A 534 -9.74 16.81 21.42
C TYR A 534 -9.19 18.24 21.33
N LYS A 535 -9.57 19.03 20.35
CA LYS A 535 -9.08 20.42 20.16
C LYS A 535 -9.35 21.36 21.36
N ASN A 536 -10.39 21.06 22.16
CA ASN A 536 -10.77 21.82 23.34
C ASN A 536 -10.37 21.09 24.64
N TRP A 537 -9.39 20.20 24.58
CA TRP A 537 -8.87 19.49 25.73
C TRP A 537 -8.35 20.45 26.79
N VAL A 538 -8.68 20.19 28.05
CA VAL A 538 -8.21 20.95 29.19
C VAL A 538 -7.32 20.05 30.03
N TRP A 539 -6.06 20.43 30.20
CA TRP A 539 -5.13 19.71 31.05
C TRP A 539 -5.49 19.92 32.51
N GLU A 540 -5.57 18.84 33.29
CA GLU A 540 -5.80 18.89 34.75
C GLU A 540 -4.56 19.33 35.53
#